data_b5b16e3aa0a483ac0a301019748db8bb
#
_entry.id   b5b16e3aa0a483ac0a301019748db8bb
#
_cell.length_a   1.000
_cell.length_b   1.000
_cell.length_c   1.000
_cell.angle_alpha   90.00
_cell.angle_beta   90.00
_cell.angle_gamma   90.00
#
_symmetry.space_group_name_H-M   'P 1'
#
loop_
_entity.id
_entity.type
_entity.pdbx_description
1 polymer ?
#
loop_
_entity_poly.entity_id
_entity_poly.type
_entity_poly.pdbx_seq_one_letter_code
_entity_poly.pdbx_strand_id
1 'polypeptide(L)'
;RKAYLKNKTKIISTNDVGDLTYQYDFLDGNTNNIKDIIEDKHEISNLIKEARKPMIIIGQSIFKSKSGKYIFESIKSFLNKNNKISKEWNSLNIINENAATVGAYDLGIYNLSNTKIDIFENLKNNKYDVIYLLGQDSLNFKKKDEFIIYQGSHGDKGAEIADIILPGAAYTEQNGYYTNLEGKLQKAYKASYPPGIAKEDWLILNELAEFMNHRKLFNDKDELDSSMLNYLKLFKDNDLKKNNSIIDDLIFISEKIKIN
;
A
#
# COMPACT_ATOMS: atom_id res chain seq x y z
N ARG A 1 16.53 16.79 -0.72
CA ARG A 1 17.23 18.04 -0.95
C ARG A 1 17.27 18.93 0.31
N LYS A 2 16.13 19.16 0.99
CA LYS A 2 16.09 20.02 2.20
C LYS A 2 17.03 19.51 3.31
N ALA A 3 17.02 18.21 3.60
CA ALA A 3 17.92 17.59 4.58
C ALA A 3 19.40 17.75 4.18
N TYR A 4 19.73 17.51 2.92
CA TYR A 4 21.07 17.69 2.38
C TYR A 4 21.55 19.14 2.55
N LEU A 5 20.75 20.13 2.10
CA LEU A 5 21.14 21.54 2.13
C LEU A 5 21.26 22.11 3.56
N LYS A 6 20.31 21.74 4.47
CA LYS A 6 20.30 22.27 5.85
C LYS A 6 21.23 21.52 6.78
N ASN A 7 21.23 20.20 6.73
CA ASN A 7 21.86 19.36 7.75
C ASN A 7 23.10 18.62 7.22
N LYS A 8 23.45 18.81 5.93
CA LYS A 8 24.53 18.07 5.27
C LYS A 8 24.34 16.55 5.40
N THR A 9 23.09 16.10 5.39
CA THR A 9 22.77 14.69 5.51
C THR A 9 23.42 13.91 4.38
N LYS A 10 24.20 12.89 4.71
CA LYS A 10 24.76 11.97 3.73
C LYS A 10 23.65 11.14 3.13
N ILE A 11 23.59 11.08 1.80
CA ILE A 11 22.59 10.34 1.05
C ILE A 11 23.28 9.28 0.22
N ILE A 12 22.80 8.06 0.26
CA ILE A 12 23.35 6.91 -0.42
C ILE A 12 22.22 6.26 -1.21
N SER A 13 22.47 5.91 -2.46
CA SER A 13 21.51 5.24 -3.32
C SER A 13 22.09 3.97 -3.91
N THR A 14 21.30 2.89 -3.92
CA THR A 14 21.65 1.65 -4.63
C THR A 14 21.39 1.74 -6.13
N ASN A 15 20.60 2.72 -6.57
CA ASN A 15 20.31 2.94 -8.00
C ASN A 15 20.92 4.28 -8.44
N ASP A 16 21.35 4.33 -9.69
CA ASP A 16 21.65 5.61 -10.32
C ASP A 16 20.33 6.33 -10.63
N VAL A 17 20.15 7.48 -10.00
CA VAL A 17 18.93 8.30 -10.15
C VAL A 17 19.19 9.59 -10.91
N GLY A 18 20.39 9.72 -11.52
CA GLY A 18 20.80 10.87 -12.30
C GLY A 18 21.04 12.15 -11.47
N ASP A 19 20.93 13.31 -12.09
CA ASP A 19 21.11 14.61 -11.42
C ASP A 19 19.88 14.99 -10.60
N LEU A 20 20.04 14.96 -9.27
CA LEU A 20 18.99 15.35 -8.30
C LEU A 20 19.15 16.77 -7.76
N THR A 21 20.07 17.59 -8.32
CA THR A 21 20.43 18.93 -7.80
C THR A 21 20.99 18.91 -6.37
N TYR A 22 21.45 17.76 -5.89
CA TYR A 22 22.20 17.52 -4.66
C TYR A 22 23.01 16.23 -4.80
N GLN A 23 24.08 16.10 -4.03
CA GLN A 23 24.99 14.96 -4.12
C GLN A 23 24.47 13.76 -3.35
N TYR A 24 24.71 12.59 -3.87
CA TYR A 24 24.51 11.29 -3.23
C TYR A 24 25.64 10.33 -3.63
N ASP A 25 25.90 9.34 -2.80
CA ASP A 25 26.85 8.27 -3.10
C ASP A 25 26.12 7.12 -3.78
N PHE A 26 26.57 6.72 -4.95
CA PHE A 26 25.98 5.62 -5.70
C PHE A 26 26.70 4.29 -5.40
N LEU A 27 25.93 3.24 -5.08
CA LEU A 27 26.41 1.90 -4.77
C LEU A 27 26.30 0.91 -5.93
N ASP A 28 26.56 1.33 -7.15
CA ASP A 28 26.63 0.53 -8.38
C ASP A 28 25.45 -0.44 -8.68
N GLY A 29 24.36 -0.40 -7.93
CA GLY A 29 23.19 -1.24 -8.14
C GLY A 29 23.37 -2.72 -7.77
N ASN A 30 24.53 -3.11 -7.25
CA ASN A 30 24.82 -4.50 -6.90
C ASN A 30 24.19 -4.88 -5.56
N THR A 31 23.32 -5.90 -5.56
CA THR A 31 22.68 -6.40 -4.34
C THR A 31 23.65 -6.99 -3.31
N ASN A 32 24.87 -7.37 -3.73
CA ASN A 32 25.90 -7.82 -2.80
C ASN A 32 26.33 -6.70 -1.84
N ASN A 33 26.29 -5.45 -2.27
CA ASN A 33 26.57 -4.32 -1.37
C ASN A 33 25.60 -4.27 -0.20
N ILE A 34 24.33 -4.56 -0.43
CA ILE A 34 23.32 -4.63 0.64
C ILE A 34 23.67 -5.76 1.61
N LYS A 35 24.07 -6.92 1.09
CA LYS A 35 24.54 -8.05 1.91
C LYS A 35 25.77 -7.67 2.75
N ASP A 36 26.75 -7.06 2.13
CA ASP A 36 27.98 -6.65 2.83
C ASP A 36 27.72 -5.59 3.91
N ILE A 37 26.78 -4.67 3.67
CA ILE A 37 26.31 -3.70 4.68
C ILE A 37 25.68 -4.43 5.87
N ILE A 38 24.80 -5.39 5.64
CA ILE A 38 24.10 -6.14 6.68
C ILE A 38 25.08 -7.04 7.48
N GLU A 39 26.08 -7.58 6.81
CA GLU A 39 27.12 -8.45 7.40
C GLU A 39 28.31 -7.70 8.02
N ASP A 40 28.22 -6.37 8.14
CA ASP A 40 29.28 -5.52 8.68
C ASP A 40 30.60 -5.53 7.88
N LYS A 41 30.54 -5.82 6.60
CA LYS A 41 31.71 -5.88 5.70
C LYS A 41 31.90 -4.60 4.87
N HIS A 42 30.98 -3.67 4.95
CA HIS A 42 31.00 -2.42 4.20
C HIS A 42 31.07 -1.20 5.12
N GLU A 43 31.78 -0.15 4.72
CA GLU A 43 31.94 1.08 5.53
C GLU A 43 30.61 1.74 5.93
N ILE A 44 29.57 1.63 5.08
CA ILE A 44 28.22 2.15 5.33
C ILE A 44 27.60 1.52 6.57
N SER A 45 27.96 0.30 6.92
CA SER A 45 27.50 -0.36 8.15
C SER A 45 27.81 0.48 9.39
N ASN A 46 29.03 1.01 9.46
CA ASN A 46 29.46 1.87 10.56
C ASN A 46 28.72 3.21 10.53
N LEU A 47 28.56 3.80 9.34
CA LEU A 47 27.78 5.04 9.20
C LEU A 47 26.35 4.89 9.73
N ILE A 48 25.68 3.77 9.44
CA ILE A 48 24.33 3.50 9.95
C ILE A 48 24.34 3.31 11.47
N LYS A 49 25.34 2.59 12.00
CA LYS A 49 25.48 2.33 13.45
C LYS A 49 25.77 3.61 14.24
N GLU A 50 26.59 4.49 13.72
CA GLU A 50 26.98 5.75 14.38
C GLU A 50 25.90 6.83 14.24
N ALA A 51 25.13 6.81 13.15
CA ALA A 51 24.09 7.79 12.93
C ALA A 51 23.03 7.74 14.04
N ARG A 52 22.71 8.91 14.61
CA ARG A 52 21.67 9.03 15.66
C ARG A 52 20.29 8.64 15.14
N LYS A 53 19.96 9.06 13.93
CA LYS A 53 18.66 8.82 13.28
C LYS A 53 18.87 8.44 11.82
N PRO A 54 19.42 7.24 11.53
CA PRO A 54 19.54 6.79 10.15
C PRO A 54 18.14 6.54 9.56
N MET A 55 18.04 6.62 8.23
CA MET A 55 16.80 6.30 7.51
C MET A 55 17.13 5.44 6.31
N ILE A 56 16.53 4.27 6.24
CA ILE A 56 16.57 3.38 5.08
C ILE A 56 15.19 3.42 4.43
N ILE A 57 15.16 3.71 3.15
CA ILE A 57 13.94 3.80 2.35
C ILE A 57 13.99 2.71 1.29
N ILE A 58 12.97 1.85 1.28
CA ILE A 58 12.86 0.73 0.35
C ILE A 58 11.62 0.94 -0.52
N GLY A 59 11.78 0.88 -1.84
CA GLY A 59 10.63 0.86 -2.74
C GLY A 59 9.89 -0.48 -2.69
N GLN A 60 8.56 -0.47 -2.74
CA GLN A 60 7.74 -1.68 -2.72
C GLN A 60 8.11 -2.68 -3.84
N SER A 61 8.66 -2.19 -4.95
CA SER A 61 9.12 -3.03 -6.06
C SER A 61 10.15 -4.10 -5.67
N ILE A 62 10.87 -3.93 -4.56
CA ILE A 62 11.82 -4.94 -4.06
C ILE A 62 11.13 -6.29 -3.82
N PHE A 63 9.88 -6.27 -3.34
CA PHE A 63 9.11 -7.47 -3.06
C PHE A 63 8.70 -8.25 -4.32
N LYS A 64 8.84 -7.63 -5.51
CA LYS A 64 8.69 -8.30 -6.81
C LYS A 64 9.91 -9.17 -7.16
N SER A 65 11.03 -9.03 -6.46
CA SER A 65 12.24 -9.85 -6.68
C SER A 65 12.21 -11.11 -5.82
N LYS A 66 12.86 -12.21 -6.29
CA LYS A 66 12.95 -13.47 -5.54
C LYS A 66 13.64 -13.31 -4.17
N SER A 67 14.57 -12.37 -4.06
CA SER A 67 15.33 -12.09 -2.84
C SER A 67 14.72 -10.97 -1.99
N GLY A 68 13.64 -10.34 -2.42
CA GLY A 68 13.09 -9.14 -1.77
C GLY A 68 12.71 -9.35 -0.31
N LYS A 69 12.05 -10.45 0.00
CA LYS A 69 11.73 -10.82 1.39
C LYS A 69 12.98 -10.97 2.24
N TYR A 70 13.98 -11.70 1.74
CA TYR A 70 15.24 -11.91 2.46
C TYR A 70 15.96 -10.58 2.72
N ILE A 71 16.07 -9.73 1.71
CA ILE A 71 16.72 -8.41 1.84
C ILE A 71 16.00 -7.57 2.89
N PHE A 72 14.67 -7.50 2.83
CA PHE A 72 13.87 -6.73 3.77
C PHE A 72 14.05 -7.21 5.22
N GLU A 73 13.88 -8.52 5.47
CA GLU A 73 14.03 -9.10 6.80
C GLU A 73 15.46 -8.96 7.35
N SER A 74 16.46 -9.08 6.49
CA SER A 74 17.85 -8.91 6.86
C SER A 74 18.17 -7.46 7.26
N ILE A 75 17.68 -6.47 6.51
CA ILE A 75 17.81 -5.05 6.87
C ILE A 75 17.09 -4.76 8.19
N LYS A 76 15.87 -5.26 8.37
CA LYS A 76 15.10 -5.11 9.60
C LYS A 76 15.83 -5.70 10.81
N SER A 77 16.40 -6.90 10.66
CA SER A 77 17.20 -7.57 11.67
C SER A 77 18.45 -6.76 12.03
N PHE A 78 19.19 -6.29 11.02
CA PHE A 78 20.37 -5.45 11.21
C PHE A 78 20.04 -4.16 11.98
N LEU A 79 18.96 -3.47 11.62
CA LEU A 79 18.54 -2.25 12.31
C LEU A 79 18.09 -2.51 13.75
N ASN A 80 17.35 -3.60 14.00
CA ASN A 80 16.95 -3.99 15.36
C ASN A 80 18.17 -4.34 16.23
N LYS A 81 19.12 -5.14 15.72
CA LYS A 81 20.36 -5.49 16.41
C LYS A 81 21.16 -4.25 16.83
N ASN A 82 21.11 -3.18 16.05
CA ASN A 82 21.82 -1.94 16.31
C ASN A 82 20.96 -0.86 16.99
N ASN A 83 19.78 -1.21 17.52
CA ASN A 83 18.87 -0.29 18.21
C ASN A 83 18.45 0.92 17.36
N LYS A 84 18.27 0.73 16.03
CA LYS A 84 17.88 1.81 15.11
C LYS A 84 16.36 1.83 14.82
N ILE A 85 15.61 0.89 15.38
CA ILE A 85 14.14 0.89 15.37
C ILE A 85 13.67 1.00 16.81
N SER A 86 12.91 2.04 17.11
CA SER A 86 12.35 2.31 18.44
C SER A 86 10.96 2.95 18.32
N LYS A 87 10.28 3.15 19.46
CA LYS A 87 9.01 3.89 19.48
C LYS A 87 9.14 5.35 19.02
N GLU A 88 10.33 5.94 19.21
CA GLU A 88 10.60 7.34 18.89
C GLU A 88 11.13 7.53 17.47
N TRP A 89 11.73 6.50 16.88
CA TRP A 89 12.33 6.56 15.55
C TRP A 89 12.27 5.23 14.84
N ASN A 90 11.62 5.22 13.68
CA ASN A 90 11.64 4.09 12.76
C ASN A 90 12.61 4.37 11.61
N SER A 91 13.72 3.65 11.59
CA SER A 91 14.73 3.78 10.54
C SER A 91 14.33 3.10 9.22
N LEU A 92 13.34 2.20 9.23
CA LEU A 92 12.95 1.41 8.06
C LEU A 92 11.63 1.92 7.51
N ASN A 93 11.63 2.37 6.27
CA ASN A 93 10.46 2.93 5.60
C ASN A 93 10.26 2.29 4.23
N ILE A 94 9.01 2.03 3.87
CA ILE A 94 8.62 1.47 2.57
C ILE A 94 7.87 2.53 1.78
N ILE A 95 8.30 2.77 0.53
CA ILE A 95 7.54 3.60 -0.41
C ILE A 95 6.58 2.68 -1.17
N ASN A 96 5.29 2.88 -0.94
CA ASN A 96 4.23 2.16 -1.63
C ASN A 96 4.05 2.68 -3.05
N GLU A 97 3.66 1.80 -3.98
CA GLU A 97 3.41 2.16 -5.38
C GLU A 97 2.09 2.92 -5.56
N ASN A 98 1.09 2.67 -4.70
CA ASN A 98 -0.23 3.27 -4.81
C ASN A 98 -0.52 4.23 -3.66
N ALA A 99 -1.10 5.38 -3.97
CA ALA A 99 -1.38 6.45 -3.01
C ALA A 99 -2.36 6.05 -1.90
N ALA A 100 -3.30 5.13 -2.16
CA ALA A 100 -4.30 4.69 -1.19
C ALA A 100 -3.80 3.58 -0.24
N THR A 101 -2.62 3.00 -0.47
CA THR A 101 -2.16 1.81 0.26
C THR A 101 -2.06 2.05 1.78
N VAL A 102 -1.46 3.18 2.20
CA VAL A 102 -1.32 3.47 3.63
C VAL A 102 -2.68 3.67 4.30
N GLY A 103 -3.59 4.39 3.63
CA GLY A 103 -4.96 4.59 4.12
C GLY A 103 -5.75 3.28 4.21
N ALA A 104 -5.57 2.38 3.24
CA ALA A 104 -6.18 1.06 3.28
C ALA A 104 -5.69 0.24 4.50
N TYR A 105 -4.40 0.27 4.79
CA TYR A 105 -3.86 -0.37 6.00
C TYR A 105 -4.36 0.28 7.28
N ASP A 106 -4.44 1.60 7.34
CA ASP A 106 -5.00 2.33 8.48
C ASP A 106 -6.48 1.92 8.75
N LEU A 107 -7.23 1.59 7.71
CA LEU A 107 -8.60 1.10 7.78
C LEU A 107 -8.70 -0.42 8.04
N GLY A 108 -7.59 -1.12 8.14
CA GLY A 108 -7.58 -2.57 8.31
C GLY A 108 -7.98 -3.36 7.07
N ILE A 109 -7.93 -2.73 5.88
CA ILE A 109 -8.18 -3.41 4.60
C ILE A 109 -6.91 -4.15 4.19
N TYR A 110 -6.68 -5.27 4.84
CA TYR A 110 -5.63 -6.24 4.54
C TYR A 110 -6.12 -7.62 4.99
N ASN A 111 -5.40 -8.66 4.61
CA ASN A 111 -5.80 -10.01 4.99
C ASN A 111 -5.66 -10.22 6.50
N LEU A 112 -6.73 -9.91 7.24
CA LEU A 112 -6.82 -10.04 8.70
C LEU A 112 -6.91 -11.48 9.19
N SER A 113 -7.06 -12.42 8.27
CA SER A 113 -7.32 -13.78 8.68
C SER A 113 -6.05 -14.44 9.21
N ASN A 114 -6.05 -14.79 10.48
CA ASN A 114 -5.24 -15.90 10.99
C ASN A 114 -5.57 -17.21 10.25
N THR A 115 -6.60 -17.22 9.43
CA THR A 115 -6.88 -18.24 8.44
C THR A 115 -6.05 -17.91 7.19
N LYS A 116 -5.18 -18.81 6.78
CA LYS A 116 -4.38 -18.74 5.55
C LYS A 116 -5.29 -18.80 4.29
N ILE A 117 -6.22 -17.85 4.14
CA ILE A 117 -7.04 -17.73 2.94
C ILE A 117 -6.18 -17.07 1.87
N ASP A 118 -5.64 -17.86 0.98
CA ASP A 118 -5.03 -17.34 -0.24
C ASP A 118 -6.15 -16.98 -1.23
N ILE A 119 -6.52 -15.69 -1.25
CA ILE A 119 -7.55 -15.17 -2.16
C ILE A 119 -7.20 -15.50 -3.62
N PHE A 120 -5.93 -15.39 -4.00
CA PHE A 120 -5.49 -15.63 -5.37
C PHE A 120 -5.53 -17.14 -5.72
N GLU A 121 -5.19 -18.00 -4.78
CA GLU A 121 -5.33 -19.44 -4.96
C GLU A 121 -6.81 -19.83 -5.06
N ASN A 122 -7.66 -19.23 -4.25
CA ASN A 122 -9.11 -19.44 -4.31
C ASN A 122 -9.71 -18.95 -5.63
N LEU A 123 -9.27 -17.79 -6.15
CA LEU A 123 -9.66 -17.32 -7.48
C LEU A 123 -9.25 -18.31 -8.57
N LYS A 124 -8.00 -18.80 -8.55
CA LYS A 124 -7.51 -19.81 -9.50
C LYS A 124 -8.30 -21.11 -9.44
N ASN A 125 -8.73 -21.51 -8.26
CA ASN A 125 -9.46 -22.75 -8.00
C ASN A 125 -10.99 -22.59 -8.08
N ASN A 126 -11.49 -21.44 -8.57
CA ASN A 126 -12.91 -21.18 -8.76
C ASN A 126 -13.76 -21.43 -7.50
N LYS A 127 -13.29 -20.91 -6.36
CA LYS A 127 -13.97 -21.10 -5.06
C LYS A 127 -14.96 -19.97 -4.70
N TYR A 128 -15.18 -19.03 -5.62
CA TYR A 128 -16.09 -17.93 -5.40
C TYR A 128 -17.21 -17.96 -6.44
N ASP A 129 -18.45 -17.87 -5.99
CA ASP A 129 -19.62 -17.75 -6.88
C ASP A 129 -19.78 -16.32 -7.39
N VAL A 130 -19.42 -15.32 -6.55
CA VAL A 130 -19.50 -13.90 -6.88
C VAL A 130 -18.19 -13.21 -6.53
N ILE A 131 -17.71 -12.39 -7.45
CA ILE A 131 -16.51 -11.55 -7.27
C ILE A 131 -16.88 -10.09 -7.51
N TYR A 132 -16.62 -9.23 -6.51
CA TYR A 132 -16.79 -7.80 -6.62
C TYR A 132 -15.44 -7.11 -6.77
N LEU A 133 -15.17 -6.53 -7.93
CA LEU A 133 -13.95 -5.81 -8.26
C LEU A 133 -14.16 -4.30 -8.05
N LEU A 134 -13.70 -3.77 -6.92
CA LEU A 134 -13.79 -2.34 -6.62
C LEU A 134 -12.51 -1.64 -7.07
N GLY A 135 -12.56 -0.98 -8.23
CA GLY A 135 -11.43 -0.28 -8.84
C GLY A 135 -10.23 -1.17 -9.12
N GLN A 136 -10.44 -2.47 -9.31
CA GLN A 136 -9.36 -3.44 -9.44
C GLN A 136 -9.22 -3.92 -10.89
N ASP A 137 -8.19 -3.40 -11.59
CA ASP A 137 -7.89 -3.67 -13.00
C ASP A 137 -6.59 -4.46 -13.22
N SER A 138 -5.78 -4.62 -12.18
CA SER A 138 -4.47 -5.27 -12.32
C SER A 138 -4.49 -6.77 -12.06
N LEU A 139 -5.62 -7.34 -11.65
CA LEU A 139 -5.76 -8.80 -11.48
C LEU A 139 -5.86 -9.49 -12.83
N ASN A 140 -4.96 -10.44 -13.04
CA ASN A 140 -4.99 -11.29 -14.22
C ASN A 140 -5.43 -12.71 -13.81
N PHE A 141 -6.73 -12.98 -13.93
CA PHE A 141 -7.28 -14.32 -13.79
C PHE A 141 -8.27 -14.59 -14.92
N LYS A 142 -8.41 -15.86 -15.26
CA LYS A 142 -9.34 -16.26 -16.32
C LYS A 142 -10.71 -16.51 -15.69
N LYS A 143 -11.72 -15.73 -16.12
CA LYS A 143 -13.12 -15.95 -15.75
C LYS A 143 -13.57 -17.36 -16.14
N LYS A 144 -14.33 -17.98 -15.26
CA LYS A 144 -14.98 -19.29 -15.47
C LYS A 144 -16.50 -19.12 -15.25
N ASP A 145 -17.02 -19.68 -14.14
CA ASP A 145 -18.46 -19.72 -13.84
C ASP A 145 -18.89 -18.65 -12.83
N GLU A 146 -17.93 -17.92 -12.22
CA GLU A 146 -18.20 -16.88 -11.24
C GLU A 146 -18.90 -15.67 -11.86
N PHE A 147 -19.83 -15.06 -11.11
CA PHE A 147 -20.47 -13.82 -11.47
C PHE A 147 -19.61 -12.63 -11.02
N ILE A 148 -19.20 -11.79 -11.97
CA ILE A 148 -18.26 -10.69 -11.72
C ILE A 148 -18.98 -9.35 -11.80
N ILE A 149 -18.89 -8.57 -10.72
CA ILE A 149 -19.33 -7.18 -10.66
C ILE A 149 -18.08 -6.31 -10.67
N TYR A 150 -17.98 -5.39 -11.61
CA TYR A 150 -16.91 -4.40 -11.64
C TYR A 150 -17.48 -3.01 -11.32
N GLN A 151 -16.87 -2.34 -10.34
CA GLN A 151 -17.12 -0.93 -10.05
C GLN A 151 -15.82 -0.16 -10.27
N GLY A 152 -15.82 0.80 -11.18
CA GLY A 152 -14.64 1.59 -11.49
C GLY A 152 -14.93 2.70 -12.48
N SER A 153 -13.93 3.55 -12.71
CA SER A 153 -14.02 4.76 -13.54
C SER A 153 -13.48 4.57 -14.96
N HIS A 154 -12.80 3.45 -15.24
CA HIS A 154 -12.17 3.16 -16.53
C HIS A 154 -12.53 1.75 -17.01
N GLY A 155 -12.50 1.56 -18.32
CA GLY A 155 -12.88 0.29 -18.94
C GLY A 155 -11.67 -0.63 -19.18
N ASP A 156 -10.98 -0.98 -18.08
CA ASP A 156 -9.79 -1.85 -18.12
C ASP A 156 -10.16 -3.35 -18.01
N LYS A 157 -9.18 -4.18 -17.66
CA LYS A 157 -9.32 -5.65 -17.59
C LYS A 157 -10.46 -6.14 -16.69
N GLY A 158 -10.72 -5.42 -15.59
CA GLY A 158 -11.83 -5.75 -14.70
C GLY A 158 -13.19 -5.60 -15.40
N ALA A 159 -13.35 -4.53 -16.20
CA ALA A 159 -14.56 -4.30 -16.98
C ALA A 159 -14.73 -5.32 -18.12
N GLU A 160 -13.63 -5.76 -18.75
CA GLU A 160 -13.67 -6.74 -19.85
C GLU A 160 -14.31 -8.08 -19.44
N ILE A 161 -14.06 -8.52 -18.19
CA ILE A 161 -14.53 -9.82 -17.69
C ILE A 161 -15.80 -9.73 -16.86
N ALA A 162 -16.29 -8.52 -16.59
CA ALA A 162 -17.46 -8.30 -15.74
C ALA A 162 -18.79 -8.70 -16.41
N ASP A 163 -19.71 -9.25 -15.62
CA ASP A 163 -21.09 -9.46 -16.02
C ASP A 163 -21.92 -8.19 -15.82
N ILE A 164 -21.58 -7.39 -14.79
CA ILE A 164 -22.18 -6.08 -14.53
C ILE A 164 -21.08 -5.06 -14.28
N ILE A 165 -21.23 -3.88 -14.89
CA ILE A 165 -20.38 -2.72 -14.68
C ILE A 165 -21.18 -1.64 -13.96
N LEU A 166 -20.67 -1.19 -12.81
CA LEU A 166 -21.19 -0.07 -12.04
C LEU A 166 -20.24 1.12 -12.25
N PRO A 167 -20.62 2.16 -13.01
CA PRO A 167 -19.74 3.26 -13.32
C PRO A 167 -19.47 4.11 -12.07
N GLY A 168 -18.23 4.03 -11.59
CA GLY A 168 -17.71 4.80 -10.46
C GLY A 168 -17.07 6.11 -10.91
N ALA A 169 -16.92 7.04 -9.97
CA ALA A 169 -16.23 8.30 -10.18
C ALA A 169 -14.71 8.11 -10.21
N ALA A 170 -14.00 8.88 -11.03
CA ALA A 170 -12.56 9.00 -10.94
C ALA A 170 -12.14 9.71 -9.65
N TYR A 171 -10.87 9.54 -9.23
CA TYR A 171 -10.37 10.16 -7.98
C TYR A 171 -10.47 11.70 -7.98
N THR A 172 -10.50 12.33 -9.14
CA THR A 172 -10.71 13.78 -9.32
C THR A 172 -12.18 14.21 -9.27
N GLU A 173 -13.10 13.27 -9.28
CA GLU A 173 -14.55 13.50 -9.35
C GLU A 173 -15.26 13.16 -8.04
N GLN A 174 -14.51 12.75 -7.01
CA GLN A 174 -15.04 12.42 -5.69
C GLN A 174 -14.17 12.99 -4.57
N ASN A 175 -14.79 13.28 -3.42
CA ASN A 175 -14.06 13.63 -2.22
C ASN A 175 -13.53 12.36 -1.54
N GLY A 176 -12.27 12.40 -1.08
CA GLY A 176 -11.65 11.26 -0.43
C GLY A 176 -10.61 11.65 0.61
N TYR A 177 -10.08 10.66 1.30
CA TYR A 177 -8.99 10.82 2.23
C TYR A 177 -7.82 9.94 1.80
N TYR A 178 -6.62 10.48 1.96
CA TYR A 178 -5.37 9.79 1.68
C TYR A 178 -4.45 9.92 2.88
N THR A 179 -3.86 8.83 3.29
CA THR A 179 -2.80 8.83 4.30
C THR A 179 -1.45 8.79 3.59
N ASN A 180 -0.59 9.78 3.85
CA ASN A 180 0.75 9.79 3.27
C ASN A 180 1.69 8.81 4.02
N LEU A 181 2.93 8.66 3.55
CA LEU A 181 3.93 7.77 4.17
C LEU A 181 4.33 8.15 5.59
N GLU A 182 4.07 9.38 6.01
CA GLU A 182 4.28 9.84 7.39
C GLU A 182 3.08 9.52 8.31
N GLY A 183 2.03 8.87 7.79
CA GLY A 183 0.79 8.60 8.52
C GLY A 183 -0.12 9.81 8.66
N LYS A 184 0.10 10.88 7.88
CA LYS A 184 -0.73 12.08 7.90
C LYS A 184 -1.94 11.89 7.00
N LEU A 185 -3.13 11.95 7.60
CA LEU A 185 -4.39 11.95 6.86
C LEU A 185 -4.62 13.30 6.19
N GLN A 186 -4.93 13.29 4.90
CA GLN A 186 -5.18 14.47 4.08
C GLN A 186 -6.49 14.29 3.31
N LYS A 187 -7.34 15.32 3.33
CA LYS A 187 -8.58 15.34 2.54
C LYS A 187 -8.27 15.85 1.14
N ALA A 188 -8.68 15.09 0.13
CA ALA A 188 -8.69 15.50 -1.26
C ALA A 188 -10.11 15.91 -1.63
N TYR A 189 -10.23 17.05 -2.31
CA TYR A 189 -11.48 17.58 -2.78
C TYR A 189 -11.64 17.31 -4.28
N LYS A 190 -12.85 16.98 -4.69
CA LYS A 190 -13.14 16.80 -6.11
C LYS A 190 -12.91 18.08 -6.90
N ALA A 191 -12.34 17.95 -8.07
CA ALA A 191 -12.10 19.03 -9.01
C ALA A 191 -13.16 19.09 -10.11
N SER A 192 -13.93 18.00 -10.31
CA SER A 192 -14.97 17.87 -11.31
C SER A 192 -16.11 17.02 -10.78
N TYR A 193 -17.10 16.77 -11.61
CA TYR A 193 -18.24 15.90 -11.31
C TYR A 193 -18.16 14.65 -12.17
N PRO A 194 -18.66 13.48 -11.65
CA PRO A 194 -18.74 12.26 -12.43
C PRO A 194 -19.55 12.48 -13.71
N PRO A 195 -19.13 11.93 -14.86
CA PRO A 195 -19.85 12.08 -16.11
C PRO A 195 -21.07 11.14 -16.21
N GLY A 196 -22.13 11.58 -16.89
CA GLY A 196 -23.29 10.75 -17.20
C GLY A 196 -23.96 10.16 -15.95
N ILE A 197 -24.03 8.83 -15.87
CA ILE A 197 -24.63 8.09 -14.74
C ILE A 197 -23.63 7.66 -13.68
N ALA A 198 -22.33 7.98 -13.85
CA ALA A 198 -21.31 7.63 -12.88
C ALA A 198 -21.55 8.32 -11.53
N LYS A 199 -21.26 7.61 -10.44
CA LYS A 199 -21.48 8.06 -9.07
C LYS A 199 -20.20 7.91 -8.24
N GLU A 200 -20.10 8.69 -7.17
CA GLU A 200 -19.06 8.47 -6.16
C GLU A 200 -19.16 7.04 -5.60
N ASP A 201 -18.03 6.37 -5.42
CA ASP A 201 -17.99 4.94 -5.07
C ASP A 201 -18.82 4.58 -3.84
N TRP A 202 -18.78 5.44 -2.81
CA TRP A 202 -19.54 5.21 -1.59
C TRP A 202 -21.08 5.25 -1.81
N LEU A 203 -21.55 6.07 -2.76
CA LEU A 203 -22.97 6.14 -3.11
C LEU A 203 -23.44 4.84 -3.74
N ILE A 204 -22.64 4.27 -4.65
CA ILE A 204 -22.95 2.98 -5.30
C ILE A 204 -23.07 1.89 -4.22
N LEU A 205 -22.10 1.82 -3.30
CA LEU A 205 -22.12 0.84 -2.22
C LEU A 205 -23.29 1.06 -1.24
N ASN A 206 -23.63 2.31 -0.98
CA ASN A 206 -24.75 2.67 -0.11
C ASN A 206 -26.09 2.29 -0.72
N GLU A 207 -26.27 2.54 -2.02
CA GLU A 207 -27.48 2.12 -2.76
C GLU A 207 -27.55 0.58 -2.84
N LEU A 208 -26.43 -0.11 -3.10
CA LEU A 208 -26.38 -1.57 -3.09
C LEU A 208 -26.82 -2.13 -1.74
N ALA A 209 -26.33 -1.54 -0.65
CA ALA A 209 -26.72 -1.95 0.70
C ALA A 209 -28.20 -1.69 0.99
N GLU A 210 -28.75 -0.58 0.49
CA GLU A 210 -30.17 -0.27 0.59
C GLU A 210 -31.02 -1.33 -0.13
N PHE A 211 -30.63 -1.74 -1.34
CA PHE A 211 -31.26 -2.82 -2.08
C PHE A 211 -31.22 -4.16 -1.34
N MET A 212 -30.08 -4.52 -0.77
CA MET A 212 -29.88 -5.81 -0.11
C MET A 212 -30.53 -5.88 1.29
N ASN A 213 -30.45 -4.79 2.06
CA ASN A 213 -30.81 -4.76 3.47
C ASN A 213 -32.01 -3.84 3.77
N HIS A 214 -32.61 -3.23 2.76
CA HIS A 214 -33.71 -2.27 2.86
C HIS A 214 -33.39 -1.02 3.71
N ARG A 215 -32.08 -0.70 3.88
CA ARG A 215 -31.62 0.51 4.58
C ARG A 215 -30.29 0.99 4.05
N LYS A 216 -30.11 2.29 4.03
CA LYS A 216 -28.81 2.93 3.77
C LYS A 216 -27.83 2.65 4.90
N LEU A 217 -26.55 2.54 4.57
CA LEU A 217 -25.47 2.45 5.58
C LEU A 217 -25.20 3.83 6.20
N PHE A 218 -25.23 4.87 5.36
CA PHE A 218 -24.99 6.26 5.76
C PHE A 218 -26.01 7.17 5.06
N ASN A 219 -26.49 8.20 5.77
CA ASN A 219 -27.43 9.15 5.22
C ASN A 219 -26.76 10.14 4.27
N ASP A 220 -25.52 10.53 4.60
CA ASP A 220 -24.71 11.46 3.82
C ASP A 220 -23.23 11.20 3.96
N LYS A 221 -22.43 12.00 3.26
CA LYS A 221 -20.97 11.90 3.25
C LYS A 221 -20.32 12.30 4.58
N ASP A 222 -20.94 13.20 5.33
CA ASP A 222 -20.41 13.67 6.61
C ASP A 222 -20.56 12.60 7.69
N GLU A 223 -21.64 11.83 7.67
CA GLU A 223 -21.83 10.66 8.53
C GLU A 223 -20.79 9.58 8.21
N LEU A 224 -20.57 9.27 6.94
CA LEU A 224 -19.52 8.34 6.50
C LEU A 224 -18.13 8.80 6.96
N ASP A 225 -17.78 10.08 6.72
CA ASP A 225 -16.49 10.65 7.09
C ASP A 225 -16.28 10.60 8.61
N SER A 226 -17.31 10.92 9.39
CA SER A 226 -17.29 10.87 10.85
C SER A 226 -17.11 9.45 11.37
N SER A 227 -17.81 8.48 10.79
CA SER A 227 -17.70 7.06 11.11
C SER A 227 -16.28 6.55 10.84
N MET A 228 -15.74 6.86 9.66
CA MET A 228 -14.36 6.50 9.29
C MET A 228 -13.34 7.09 10.26
N LEU A 229 -13.44 8.37 10.59
CA LEU A 229 -12.50 9.03 11.50
C LEU A 229 -12.56 8.44 12.92
N ASN A 230 -13.74 8.06 13.39
CA ASN A 230 -13.91 7.38 14.68
C ASN A 230 -13.27 5.98 14.63
N TYR A 231 -13.47 5.23 13.55
CA TYR A 231 -12.86 3.92 13.35
C TYR A 231 -11.32 4.02 13.36
N LEU A 232 -10.75 4.99 12.68
CA LEU A 232 -9.30 5.22 12.65
C LEU A 232 -8.72 5.52 14.04
N LYS A 233 -9.44 6.26 14.90
CA LYS A 233 -9.01 6.50 16.30
C LYS A 233 -8.94 5.20 17.09
N LEU A 234 -10.00 4.38 17.03
CA LEU A 234 -10.07 3.09 17.72
C LEU A 234 -8.99 2.12 17.23
N PHE A 235 -8.65 2.18 15.95
CA PHE A 235 -7.65 1.31 15.35
C PHE A 235 -6.23 1.70 15.79
N LYS A 236 -5.89 2.98 15.82
CA LYS A 236 -4.57 3.49 16.25
C LYS A 236 -4.25 3.14 17.70
N ASP A 237 -5.24 3.14 18.58
CA ASP A 237 -5.05 2.78 20.00
C ASP A 237 -4.76 1.28 20.19
N ASN A 238 -5.16 0.43 19.26
CA ASN A 238 -4.98 -1.02 19.32
C ASN A 238 -3.81 -1.56 18.47
N ASP A 239 -3.14 -0.71 17.69
CA ASP A 239 -2.34 -1.14 16.53
C ASP A 239 -0.89 -1.56 16.83
N LEU A 240 -0.39 -1.31 18.02
CA LEU A 240 1.00 -1.67 18.37
C LEU A 240 1.27 -3.20 18.35
N LYS A 241 0.23 -4.02 18.30
CA LYS A 241 0.33 -5.50 18.26
C LYS A 241 0.23 -6.10 16.85
N LYS A 242 -0.17 -5.31 15.83
CA LYS A 242 -0.51 -5.83 14.48
C LYS A 242 0.52 -5.55 13.38
N ASN A 243 1.57 -4.79 13.66
CA ASN A 243 2.54 -4.34 12.64
C ASN A 243 3.28 -5.46 11.87
N ASN A 244 3.33 -6.68 12.39
CA ASN A 244 3.99 -7.78 11.68
C ASN A 244 3.14 -8.36 10.55
N SER A 245 1.81 -8.33 10.68
CA SER A 245 0.92 -8.90 9.65
C SER A 245 0.88 -8.07 8.37
N ILE A 246 0.98 -6.74 8.44
CA ILE A 246 0.95 -5.84 7.27
C ILE A 246 2.16 -6.10 6.35
N ILE A 247 3.32 -6.37 6.92
CA ILE A 247 4.53 -6.65 6.15
C ILE A 247 4.43 -8.00 5.44
N ASP A 248 3.89 -9.01 6.12
CA ASP A 248 3.66 -10.32 5.53
C ASP A 248 2.65 -10.24 4.38
N ASP A 249 1.62 -9.40 4.50
CA ASP A 249 0.65 -9.15 3.43
C ASP A 249 1.26 -8.42 2.23
N LEU A 250 2.12 -7.42 2.46
CA LEU A 250 2.86 -6.73 1.38
C LEU A 250 3.74 -7.71 0.59
N ILE A 251 4.44 -8.59 1.29
CA ILE A 251 5.28 -9.63 0.69
C ILE A 251 4.40 -10.59 -0.11
N PHE A 252 3.31 -11.08 0.49
CA PHE A 252 2.37 -11.99 -0.12
C PHE A 252 1.74 -11.41 -1.40
N ILE A 253 1.20 -10.20 -1.33
CA ILE A 253 0.61 -9.51 -2.49
C ILE A 253 1.65 -9.31 -3.59
N SER A 254 2.86 -8.88 -3.23
CA SER A 254 3.94 -8.66 -4.20
C SER A 254 4.43 -9.96 -4.85
N GLU A 255 4.42 -11.07 -4.14
CA GLU A 255 4.75 -12.40 -4.69
C GLU A 255 3.68 -12.89 -5.66
N LYS A 256 2.41 -12.57 -5.43
CA LYS A 256 1.28 -13.00 -6.27
C LYS A 256 1.09 -12.14 -7.52
N ILE A 257 1.38 -10.84 -7.45
CA ILE A 257 1.35 -9.94 -8.63
C ILE A 257 2.44 -10.28 -9.66
N LYS A 258 3.47 -11.05 -9.28
CA LYS A 258 4.50 -11.56 -10.19
C LYS A 258 4.02 -12.61 -11.21
N ILE A 259 2.78 -12.94 -11.20
CA ILE A 259 2.30 -13.98 -12.11
C ILE A 259 2.12 -13.36 -13.50
N ASN A 260 3.17 -13.60 -14.33
CA ASN A 260 3.40 -13.42 -15.76
C ASN A 260 3.91 -12.04 -16.19
#